data_a365bb6d24bdd38dcfe4886abdb7a6e1
#
_entry.id   a365bb6d24bdd38dcfe4886abdb7a6e1
#
_cell.length_a   1.000
_cell.length_b   1.000
_cell.length_c   1.000
_cell.angle_alpha   90.00
_cell.angle_beta   90.00
_cell.angle_gamma   90.00
#
_symmetry.space_group_name_H-M   'P 1'
#
loop_
_entity.id
_entity.type
_entity.pdbx_description
1 polymer ?
#
loop_
_entity_poly.entity_id
_entity_poly.type
_entity_poly.pdbx_seq_one_letter_code
_entity_poly.pdbx_strand_id
1 'polypeptide(L)'
;MKKTGFVGWRGMVGSVLMERMKAELDFRDIDPVFFTTSQVGQIGPDVGSGAATLEDAFDLDALFRMDIILTCQGGGYTSKVYPQLRNRGWTGYWIDAASTLRMESNSLIVLDPVNSAVIKRGLAKGIKDFTGGNCTVSLMLMGLGGLFNEGLVEWASSMTYQAASGAGAQNMRELISQMGSIDSAGSAQLRDPSSAILDIDRGVT
;
A
#
# COMPACT_ATOMS: atom_id res chain seq x y z
N MET A 1 -24.31 -8.27 4.30
CA MET A 1 -23.10 -7.51 3.94
C MET A 1 -21.90 -8.41 4.19
N LYS A 2 -20.80 -8.24 3.46
CA LYS A 2 -19.55 -8.99 3.65
C LYS A 2 -18.76 -8.40 4.81
N LYS A 3 -18.35 -9.23 5.77
CA LYS A 3 -17.43 -8.80 6.83
C LYS A 3 -16.06 -8.52 6.24
N THR A 4 -15.62 -7.26 6.31
CA THR A 4 -14.40 -6.81 5.67
C THR A 4 -13.42 -6.25 6.71
N GLY A 5 -12.32 -6.97 6.92
CA GLY A 5 -11.24 -6.58 7.82
C GLY A 5 -10.28 -5.60 7.14
N PHE A 6 -10.00 -4.47 7.78
CA PHE A 6 -9.06 -3.44 7.31
C PHE A 6 -7.80 -3.44 8.17
N VAL A 7 -6.65 -3.72 7.56
CA VAL A 7 -5.34 -3.74 8.24
C VAL A 7 -4.42 -2.70 7.60
N GLY A 8 -3.72 -1.90 8.42
CA GLY A 8 -2.81 -0.86 7.91
C GLY A 8 -3.51 0.38 7.34
N TRP A 9 -4.76 0.59 7.68
CA TRP A 9 -5.64 1.67 7.19
C TRP A 9 -5.17 3.09 7.56
N ARG A 10 -4.22 3.25 8.50
CA ARG A 10 -3.62 4.54 8.91
C ARG A 10 -2.31 4.86 8.17
N GLY A 11 -1.75 3.91 7.43
CA GLY A 11 -0.57 4.13 6.60
C GLY A 11 -0.86 5.01 5.40
N MET A 12 0.18 5.41 4.63
CA MET A 12 0.01 6.26 3.45
C MET A 12 -1.03 5.69 2.47
N VAL A 13 -0.89 4.43 2.06
CA VAL A 13 -1.82 3.78 1.12
C VAL A 13 -3.18 3.58 1.77
N GLY A 14 -3.21 3.11 3.03
CA GLY A 14 -4.45 2.85 3.75
C GLY A 14 -5.29 4.10 3.98
N SER A 15 -4.68 5.24 4.34
CA SER A 15 -5.43 6.49 4.55
C SER A 15 -6.05 7.02 3.27
N VAL A 16 -5.33 6.95 2.14
CA VAL A 16 -5.88 7.33 0.82
C VAL A 16 -7.04 6.41 0.42
N LEU A 17 -6.89 5.10 0.63
CA LEU A 17 -7.97 4.14 0.39
C LEU A 17 -9.21 4.46 1.23
N MET A 18 -9.03 4.71 2.54
CA MET A 18 -10.13 5.07 3.45
C MET A 18 -10.86 6.34 3.00
N GLU A 19 -10.11 7.36 2.55
CA GLU A 19 -10.67 8.60 2.03
C GLU A 19 -11.50 8.35 0.76
N ARG A 20 -10.96 7.58 -0.20
CA ARG A 20 -11.68 7.23 -1.43
C ARG A 20 -12.93 6.40 -1.16
N MET A 21 -12.84 5.37 -0.34
CA MET A 21 -13.99 4.54 0.02
C MET A 21 -15.10 5.32 0.74
N LYS A 22 -14.74 6.34 1.54
CA LYS A 22 -15.72 7.26 2.12
C LYS A 22 -16.38 8.14 1.05
N ALA A 23 -15.61 8.70 0.14
CA ALA A 23 -16.11 9.56 -0.92
C ALA A 23 -17.03 8.83 -1.91
N GLU A 24 -16.70 7.58 -2.25
CA GLU A 24 -17.48 6.72 -3.15
C GLU A 24 -18.63 5.98 -2.42
N LEU A 25 -18.74 6.12 -1.09
CA LEU A 25 -19.75 5.49 -0.23
C LEU A 25 -19.66 3.95 -0.17
N ASP A 26 -18.51 3.36 -0.45
CA ASP A 26 -18.28 1.90 -0.49
C ASP A 26 -18.57 1.21 0.85
N PHE A 27 -18.42 1.94 1.98
CA PHE A 27 -18.72 1.41 3.30
C PHE A 27 -20.19 1.03 3.51
N ARG A 28 -21.11 1.46 2.63
CA ARG A 28 -22.53 1.09 2.68
C ARG A 28 -22.78 -0.38 2.31
N ASP A 29 -21.85 -0.98 1.53
CA ASP A 29 -22.02 -2.31 0.95
C ASP A 29 -21.28 -3.41 1.74
N ILE A 30 -20.52 -3.03 2.76
CA ILE A 30 -19.70 -3.91 3.59
C ILE A 30 -19.96 -3.73 5.09
N ASP A 31 -19.55 -4.73 5.90
CA ASP A 31 -19.49 -4.67 7.35
C ASP A 31 -18.03 -4.50 7.78
N PRO A 32 -17.55 -3.25 8.05
CA PRO A 32 -16.13 -2.98 8.24
C PRO A 32 -15.68 -3.33 9.67
N VAL A 33 -14.54 -4.05 9.77
CA VAL A 33 -13.84 -4.33 11.02
C VAL A 33 -12.41 -3.80 10.89
N PHE A 34 -11.98 -2.98 11.86
CA PHE A 34 -10.67 -2.34 11.81
C PHE A 34 -9.68 -3.03 12.72
N PHE A 35 -8.56 -3.45 12.14
CA PHE A 35 -7.46 -4.11 12.83
C PHE A 35 -6.27 -3.18 13.01
N THR A 36 -5.54 -3.39 14.10
CA THR A 36 -4.36 -2.59 14.45
C THR A 36 -3.24 -3.46 15.00
N THR A 37 -1.99 -3.04 14.79
CA THR A 37 -0.80 -3.69 15.36
C THR A 37 -0.33 -3.07 16.68
N SER A 38 -0.96 -1.97 17.15
CA SER A 38 -0.42 -1.18 18.26
C SER A 38 -1.46 -0.54 19.19
N GLN A 39 -2.75 -0.54 18.82
CA GLN A 39 -3.80 0.20 19.54
C GLN A 39 -5.06 -0.66 19.74
N VAL A 40 -4.87 -1.92 20.06
CA VAL A 40 -5.96 -2.86 20.34
C VAL A 40 -6.85 -2.33 21.46
N GLY A 41 -8.18 -2.43 21.28
CA GLY A 41 -9.15 -1.98 22.24
C GLY A 41 -9.48 -0.46 22.19
N GLN A 42 -8.76 0.32 21.40
CA GLN A 42 -9.09 1.73 21.18
C GLN A 42 -10.25 1.90 20.18
N ILE A 43 -10.82 3.10 20.15
CA ILE A 43 -11.89 3.45 19.21
C ILE A 43 -11.32 3.58 17.80
N GLY A 44 -11.92 2.87 16.85
CA GLY A 44 -11.60 2.91 15.43
C GLY A 44 -12.23 4.09 14.69
N PRO A 45 -12.01 4.19 13.37
CA PRO A 45 -12.60 5.26 12.56
C PRO A 45 -14.11 5.07 12.44
N ASP A 46 -14.84 6.18 12.49
CA ASP A 46 -16.25 6.19 12.07
C ASP A 46 -16.31 6.30 10.53
N VAL A 47 -16.98 5.35 9.93
CA VAL A 47 -17.20 5.27 8.46
C VAL A 47 -18.69 5.30 8.11
N GLY A 48 -19.53 5.79 9.03
CA GLY A 48 -20.97 5.92 8.87
C GLY A 48 -21.79 4.79 9.52
N SER A 49 -21.14 3.78 10.10
CA SER A 49 -21.77 2.69 10.87
C SER A 49 -21.56 2.81 12.38
N GLY A 50 -21.01 3.93 12.84
CA GLY A 50 -20.52 4.13 14.20
C GLY A 50 -19.07 3.66 14.37
N ALA A 51 -18.43 4.18 15.42
CA ALA A 51 -17.05 3.81 15.72
C ALA A 51 -17.01 2.46 16.44
N ALA A 52 -16.34 1.47 15.85
CA ALA A 52 -16.13 0.16 16.45
C ALA A 52 -14.77 0.10 17.18
N THR A 53 -14.60 -0.85 18.09
CA THR A 53 -13.33 -1.09 18.77
C THR A 53 -12.32 -1.76 17.82
N LEU A 54 -11.07 -1.31 17.87
CA LEU A 54 -9.98 -1.88 17.09
C LEU A 54 -9.60 -3.28 17.58
N GLU A 55 -9.56 -4.25 16.66
CA GLU A 55 -9.12 -5.61 16.92
C GLU A 55 -7.63 -5.80 16.66
N ASP A 56 -7.02 -6.85 17.23
CA ASP A 56 -5.61 -7.17 17.02
C ASP A 56 -5.39 -7.73 15.61
N ALA A 57 -4.50 -7.09 14.85
CA ALA A 57 -4.13 -7.51 13.51
C ALA A 57 -3.40 -8.86 13.46
N PHE A 58 -2.97 -9.41 14.59
CA PHE A 58 -2.35 -10.73 14.70
C PHE A 58 -3.26 -11.79 15.30
N ASP A 59 -4.47 -11.44 15.71
CA ASP A 59 -5.49 -12.40 16.15
C ASP A 59 -6.05 -13.15 14.93
N LEU A 60 -5.52 -14.35 14.71
CA LEU A 60 -5.92 -15.20 13.58
C LEU A 60 -7.38 -15.66 13.68
N ASP A 61 -7.95 -15.77 14.87
CA ASP A 61 -9.34 -16.19 15.05
C ASP A 61 -10.30 -15.04 14.70
N ALA A 62 -9.91 -13.82 15.02
CA ALA A 62 -10.62 -12.62 14.59
C ALA A 62 -10.57 -12.45 13.06
N LEU A 63 -9.39 -12.57 12.47
CA LEU A 63 -9.19 -12.50 11.01
C LEU A 63 -9.90 -13.63 10.26
N PHE A 64 -9.94 -14.84 10.82
CA PHE A 64 -10.61 -15.99 10.21
C PHE A 64 -12.12 -15.77 10.02
N ARG A 65 -12.74 -14.93 10.82
CA ARG A 65 -14.17 -14.58 10.71
C ARG A 65 -14.49 -13.59 9.58
N MET A 66 -13.48 -13.04 8.91
CA MET A 66 -13.67 -12.09 7.83
C MET A 66 -13.94 -12.79 6.50
N ASP A 67 -14.90 -12.28 5.73
CA ASP A 67 -15.13 -12.68 4.34
C ASP A 67 -14.07 -12.10 3.40
N ILE A 68 -13.61 -10.90 3.73
CA ILE A 68 -12.59 -10.15 2.98
C ILE A 68 -11.58 -9.59 3.98
N ILE A 69 -10.30 -9.69 3.68
CA ILE A 69 -9.25 -8.96 4.39
C ILE A 69 -8.58 -8.04 3.38
N LEU A 70 -8.59 -6.74 3.66
CA LEU A 70 -7.92 -5.73 2.90
C LEU A 70 -6.74 -5.21 3.72
N THR A 71 -5.51 -5.38 3.20
CA THR A 71 -4.31 -5.00 3.93
C THR A 71 -3.46 -3.99 3.17
N CYS A 72 -3.08 -2.92 3.88
CA CYS A 72 -2.08 -1.93 3.50
C CYS A 72 -0.91 -1.92 4.51
N GLN A 73 -0.75 -3.00 5.30
CA GLN A 73 0.24 -3.08 6.38
C GLN A 73 1.66 -3.39 5.88
N GLY A 74 1.79 -3.81 4.62
CA GLY A 74 3.06 -4.11 3.99
C GLY A 74 3.44 -5.59 4.00
N GLY A 75 4.48 -5.94 3.22
CA GLY A 75 4.86 -7.32 2.93
C GLY A 75 5.24 -8.17 4.15
N GLY A 76 5.86 -7.56 5.16
CA GLY A 76 6.21 -8.27 6.40
C GLY A 76 4.98 -8.79 7.16
N TYR A 77 3.88 -8.06 7.14
CA TYR A 77 2.60 -8.51 7.69
C TYR A 77 2.03 -9.67 6.87
N THR A 78 1.97 -9.50 5.56
CA THR A 78 1.46 -10.52 4.63
C THR A 78 2.22 -11.82 4.74
N SER A 79 3.55 -11.79 4.73
CA SER A 79 4.39 -12.98 4.88
C SER A 79 4.16 -13.72 6.20
N LYS A 80 3.78 -13.00 7.25
CA LYS A 80 3.54 -13.59 8.57
C LYS A 80 2.12 -14.15 8.73
N VAL A 81 1.10 -13.42 8.28
CA VAL A 81 -0.31 -13.71 8.60
C VAL A 81 -1.00 -14.53 7.52
N TYR A 82 -0.82 -14.18 6.25
CA TYR A 82 -1.50 -14.82 5.13
C TYR A 82 -1.32 -16.35 5.08
N PRO A 83 -0.09 -16.92 5.18
CA PRO A 83 0.07 -18.38 5.13
C PRO A 83 -0.63 -19.09 6.29
N GLN A 84 -0.65 -18.47 7.46
CA GLN A 84 -1.30 -19.08 8.63
C GLN A 84 -2.82 -19.16 8.47
N LEU A 85 -3.45 -18.12 7.90
CA LEU A 85 -4.88 -18.13 7.59
C LEU A 85 -5.21 -19.18 6.52
N ARG A 86 -4.45 -19.24 5.43
CA ARG A 86 -4.66 -20.24 4.37
C ARG A 86 -4.46 -21.66 4.89
N ASN A 87 -3.42 -21.91 5.69
CA ASN A 87 -3.16 -23.23 6.29
C ASN A 87 -4.26 -23.68 7.29
N ARG A 88 -4.94 -22.72 7.93
CA ARG A 88 -6.12 -23.00 8.77
C ARG A 88 -7.40 -23.25 7.96
N GLY A 89 -7.36 -23.13 6.62
CA GLY A 89 -8.51 -23.33 5.74
C GLY A 89 -9.37 -22.11 5.51
N TRP A 90 -8.88 -20.88 5.80
CA TRP A 90 -9.61 -19.67 5.48
C TRP A 90 -9.79 -19.49 3.98
N THR A 91 -11.04 -19.31 3.53
CA THR A 91 -11.43 -19.24 2.11
C THR A 91 -11.88 -17.84 1.67
N GLY A 92 -11.75 -16.84 2.52
CA GLY A 92 -12.10 -15.46 2.22
C GLY A 92 -11.18 -14.82 1.17
N TYR A 93 -11.50 -13.63 0.76
CA TYR A 93 -10.71 -12.84 -0.19
C TYR A 93 -9.60 -12.08 0.54
N TRP A 94 -8.36 -12.21 0.04
CA TRP A 94 -7.22 -11.42 0.47
C TRP A 94 -6.92 -10.35 -0.58
N ILE A 95 -6.98 -9.08 -0.18
CA ILE A 95 -6.68 -7.93 -1.04
C ILE A 95 -5.51 -7.18 -0.41
N ASP A 96 -4.39 -7.09 -1.13
CA ASP A 96 -3.13 -6.62 -0.58
C ASP A 96 -2.48 -5.52 -1.43
N ALA A 97 -2.11 -4.42 -0.81
CA ALA A 97 -1.32 -3.39 -1.46
C ALA A 97 0.18 -3.77 -1.61
N ALA A 98 0.67 -4.75 -0.81
CA ALA A 98 2.06 -5.18 -0.83
C ALA A 98 2.41 -6.05 -2.05
N SER A 99 3.72 -6.19 -2.29
CA SER A 99 4.24 -6.96 -3.43
C SER A 99 4.35 -8.46 -3.19
N THR A 100 4.17 -8.91 -1.95
CA THR A 100 4.49 -10.28 -1.51
C THR A 100 3.86 -11.37 -2.36
N LEU A 101 2.59 -11.19 -2.75
CA LEU A 101 1.85 -12.20 -3.52
C LEU A 101 1.79 -11.92 -5.02
N ARG A 102 2.46 -10.87 -5.54
CA ARG A 102 2.34 -10.48 -6.96
C ARG A 102 2.77 -11.56 -7.94
N MET A 103 3.76 -12.37 -7.57
CA MET A 103 4.31 -13.41 -8.43
C MET A 103 3.77 -14.81 -8.14
N GLU A 104 2.83 -14.93 -7.20
CA GLU A 104 2.21 -16.20 -6.88
C GLU A 104 1.18 -16.61 -7.95
N SER A 105 1.19 -17.88 -8.33
CA SER A 105 0.35 -18.42 -9.42
C SER A 105 -1.15 -18.38 -9.12
N ASN A 106 -1.52 -18.32 -7.84
CA ASN A 106 -2.90 -18.25 -7.34
C ASN A 106 -3.34 -16.80 -7.01
N SER A 107 -2.53 -15.80 -7.32
CA SER A 107 -2.81 -14.40 -7.10
C SER A 107 -3.00 -13.63 -8.41
N LEU A 108 -3.76 -12.53 -8.35
CA LEU A 108 -3.94 -11.62 -9.47
C LEU A 108 -3.55 -10.19 -9.09
N ILE A 109 -2.78 -9.55 -9.96
CA ILE A 109 -2.56 -8.10 -9.89
C ILE A 109 -3.79 -7.39 -10.43
N VAL A 110 -4.32 -6.44 -9.65
CA VAL A 110 -5.48 -5.63 -10.03
C VAL A 110 -5.00 -4.28 -10.54
N LEU A 111 -5.38 -3.97 -11.77
CA LEU A 111 -5.21 -2.66 -12.40
C LEU A 111 -6.40 -2.37 -13.32
N ASP A 112 -7.57 -2.21 -12.73
CA ASP A 112 -8.78 -1.82 -13.46
C ASP A 112 -8.69 -0.34 -13.88
N PRO A 113 -9.04 0.02 -15.12
CA PRO A 113 -9.65 -0.82 -16.17
C PRO A 113 -8.68 -1.59 -17.07
N VAL A 114 -7.35 -1.40 -16.93
CA VAL A 114 -6.34 -1.95 -17.86
C VAL A 114 -6.46 -3.46 -18.02
N ASN A 115 -6.71 -4.20 -16.94
CA ASN A 115 -6.82 -5.66 -16.97
C ASN A 115 -8.16 -6.22 -16.46
N SER A 116 -9.25 -5.47 -16.59
CA SER A 116 -10.61 -5.87 -16.15
C SER A 116 -11.02 -7.27 -16.61
N ALA A 117 -10.69 -7.63 -17.85
CA ALA A 117 -11.00 -8.95 -18.40
C ALA A 117 -10.25 -10.08 -17.67
N VAL A 118 -9.01 -9.84 -17.23
CA VAL A 118 -8.21 -10.80 -16.45
C VAL A 118 -8.80 -10.96 -15.05
N ILE A 119 -9.18 -9.86 -14.41
CA ILE A 119 -9.80 -9.84 -13.08
C ILE A 119 -11.11 -10.64 -13.11
N LYS A 120 -12.00 -10.37 -14.07
CA LYS A 120 -13.29 -11.08 -14.24
C LYS A 120 -13.09 -12.59 -14.45
N ARG A 121 -12.14 -12.99 -15.29
CA ARG A 121 -11.79 -14.41 -15.49
C ARG A 121 -11.24 -15.06 -14.22
N GLY A 122 -10.41 -14.34 -13.46
CA GLY A 122 -9.88 -14.83 -12.19
C GLY A 122 -10.96 -15.06 -11.15
N LEU A 123 -11.87 -14.11 -10.99
CA LEU A 123 -13.04 -14.26 -10.12
C LEU A 123 -13.89 -15.47 -10.50
N ALA A 124 -14.16 -15.66 -11.79
CA ALA A 124 -14.93 -16.79 -12.31
C ALA A 124 -14.22 -18.16 -12.07
N LYS A 125 -12.87 -18.16 -12.03
CA LYS A 125 -12.05 -19.34 -11.69
C LYS A 125 -11.89 -19.56 -10.18
N GLY A 126 -12.45 -18.70 -9.35
CA GLY A 126 -12.39 -18.82 -7.89
C GLY A 126 -11.11 -18.31 -7.26
N ILE A 127 -10.31 -17.49 -7.94
CA ILE A 127 -9.15 -16.82 -7.33
C ILE A 127 -9.62 -15.95 -6.16
N LYS A 128 -8.90 -16.04 -5.06
CA LYS A 128 -9.22 -15.35 -3.79
C LYS A 128 -8.16 -14.33 -3.38
N ASP A 129 -7.02 -14.30 -4.04
CA ASP A 129 -5.88 -13.47 -3.70
C ASP A 129 -5.67 -12.40 -4.77
N PHE A 130 -5.80 -11.14 -4.36
CA PHE A 130 -5.70 -9.99 -5.23
C PHE A 130 -4.67 -9.02 -4.69
N THR A 131 -3.80 -8.50 -5.57
CA THR A 131 -2.74 -7.59 -5.18
C THR A 131 -2.76 -6.31 -6.00
N GLY A 132 -2.41 -5.19 -5.39
CA GLY A 132 -2.12 -3.96 -6.11
C GLY A 132 -0.84 -4.10 -6.93
N GLY A 133 -0.79 -3.48 -8.11
CA GLY A 133 0.42 -3.38 -8.91
C GLY A 133 1.49 -2.51 -8.26
N ASN A 134 2.70 -2.49 -8.84
CA ASN A 134 3.70 -1.49 -8.50
C ASN A 134 3.17 -0.10 -8.88
N CYS A 135 3.27 0.88 -7.99
CA CYS A 135 2.67 2.21 -8.18
C CYS A 135 3.14 2.89 -9.47
N THR A 136 4.44 2.88 -9.75
CA THR A 136 5.02 3.50 -10.95
C THR A 136 4.60 2.77 -12.22
N VAL A 137 4.68 1.44 -12.23
CA VAL A 137 4.25 0.62 -13.38
C VAL A 137 2.76 0.76 -13.61
N SER A 138 1.97 0.79 -12.56
CA SER A 138 0.51 0.99 -12.66
C SER A 138 0.16 2.32 -13.32
N LEU A 139 0.80 3.42 -12.90
CA LEU A 139 0.60 4.74 -13.53
C LEU A 139 1.00 4.75 -14.99
N MET A 140 2.15 4.14 -15.33
CA MET A 140 2.60 4.00 -16.71
C MET A 140 1.59 3.22 -17.55
N LEU A 141 1.10 2.09 -17.07
CA LEU A 141 0.13 1.26 -17.79
C LEU A 141 -1.26 1.91 -17.87
N MET A 142 -1.67 2.70 -16.89
CA MET A 142 -2.89 3.50 -16.98
C MET A 142 -2.81 4.52 -18.13
N GLY A 143 -1.62 5.11 -18.36
CA GLY A 143 -1.39 6.05 -19.46
C GLY A 143 -1.18 5.38 -20.83
N LEU A 144 -0.50 4.24 -20.86
CA LEU A 144 -0.04 3.58 -22.10
C LEU A 144 -0.75 2.27 -22.43
N GLY A 145 -1.64 1.78 -21.55
CA GLY A 145 -2.25 0.45 -21.67
C GLY A 145 -2.99 0.23 -22.97
N GLY A 146 -3.63 1.25 -23.51
CA GLY A 146 -4.28 1.19 -24.84
C GLY A 146 -3.29 0.90 -25.97
N LEU A 147 -2.12 1.54 -25.94
CA LEU A 147 -1.07 1.31 -26.96
C LEU A 147 -0.47 -0.10 -26.85
N PHE A 148 -0.30 -0.60 -25.62
CA PHE A 148 0.15 -1.98 -25.40
C PHE A 148 -0.88 -3.01 -25.89
N ASN A 149 -2.17 -2.79 -25.63
CA ASN A 149 -3.24 -3.68 -26.05
C ASN A 149 -3.37 -3.78 -27.57
N GLU A 150 -3.11 -2.67 -28.28
CA GLU A 150 -3.11 -2.61 -29.74
C GLU A 150 -1.79 -3.08 -30.40
N GLY A 151 -0.81 -3.51 -29.59
CA GLY A 151 0.49 -3.96 -30.09
C GLY A 151 1.35 -2.87 -30.75
N LEU A 152 1.10 -1.60 -30.40
CA LEU A 152 1.79 -0.44 -30.98
C LEU A 152 3.11 -0.10 -30.29
N VAL A 153 3.44 -0.78 -29.17
CA VAL A 153 4.67 -0.56 -28.43
C VAL A 153 5.59 -1.76 -28.62
N GLU A 154 6.70 -1.56 -29.31
CA GLU A 154 7.72 -2.58 -29.51
C GLU A 154 8.65 -2.67 -28.30
N TRP A 155 9.09 -1.54 -27.79
CA TRP A 155 9.89 -1.44 -26.58
C TRP A 155 9.68 -0.10 -25.88
N ALA A 156 10.00 -0.03 -24.59
CA ALA A 156 9.94 1.21 -23.83
C ALA A 156 11.11 1.31 -22.86
N SER A 157 11.64 2.53 -22.68
CA SER A 157 12.58 2.88 -21.62
C SER A 157 11.93 3.92 -20.73
N SER A 158 12.05 3.76 -19.40
CA SER A 158 11.47 4.71 -18.46
C SER A 158 12.48 5.13 -17.39
N MET A 159 12.49 6.42 -17.06
CA MET A 159 13.18 6.97 -15.91
C MET A 159 12.14 7.58 -14.97
N THR A 160 12.30 7.34 -13.67
CA THR A 160 11.28 7.73 -12.69
C THR A 160 11.88 8.54 -11.55
N TYR A 161 11.12 9.52 -11.07
CA TYR A 161 11.37 10.23 -9.82
C TYR A 161 10.27 9.81 -8.83
N GLN A 162 10.66 9.13 -7.76
CA GLN A 162 9.69 8.60 -6.79
C GLN A 162 9.83 9.30 -5.44
N ALA A 163 8.70 9.61 -4.82
CA ALA A 163 8.68 10.14 -3.47
C ALA A 163 9.13 9.06 -2.46
N ALA A 164 9.93 9.44 -1.48
CA ALA A 164 10.38 8.54 -0.41
C ALA A 164 9.21 7.95 0.41
N SER A 165 8.06 8.61 0.42
CA SER A 165 6.82 8.09 1.04
C SER A 165 6.36 6.76 0.48
N GLY A 166 6.64 6.46 -0.79
CA GLY A 166 6.35 5.17 -1.41
C GLY A 166 7.16 4.00 -0.85
N ALA A 167 8.33 4.28 -0.24
CA ALA A 167 9.17 3.31 0.45
C ALA A 167 8.80 3.15 1.94
N GLY A 168 7.80 3.87 2.43
CA GLY A 168 7.28 3.80 3.80
C GLY A 168 7.79 4.92 4.72
N ALA A 169 7.16 5.03 5.88
CA ALA A 169 7.40 6.12 6.83
C ALA A 169 8.84 6.15 7.37
N GLN A 170 9.49 5.01 7.49
CA GLN A 170 10.89 4.93 7.97
C GLN A 170 11.83 5.61 6.98
N ASN A 171 11.75 5.28 5.70
CA ASN A 171 12.58 5.88 4.65
C ASN A 171 12.29 7.38 4.49
N MET A 172 11.04 7.80 4.67
CA MET A 172 10.68 9.22 4.67
C MET A 172 11.36 9.99 5.81
N ARG A 173 11.36 9.42 7.03
CA ARG A 173 12.04 10.01 8.19
C ARG A 173 13.55 10.04 7.98
N GLU A 174 14.13 9.00 7.42
CA GLU A 174 15.55 8.91 7.11
C GLU A 174 15.96 10.00 6.10
N LEU A 175 15.21 10.17 5.01
CA LEU A 175 15.46 11.23 4.03
C LEU A 175 15.47 12.62 4.68
N ILE A 176 14.48 12.94 5.51
CA ILE A 176 14.39 14.22 6.20
C ILE A 176 15.57 14.39 7.16
N SER A 177 15.99 13.31 7.86
CA SER A 177 17.15 13.35 8.74
C SER A 177 18.44 13.59 7.97
N GLN A 178 18.62 12.95 6.81
CA GLN A 178 19.78 13.15 5.93
C GLN A 178 19.82 14.60 5.40
N MET A 179 18.70 15.15 4.96
CA MET A 179 18.60 16.56 4.55
C MET A 179 18.99 17.51 5.68
N GLY A 180 18.53 17.24 6.90
CA GLY A 180 18.90 18.03 8.09
C GLY A 180 20.40 17.91 8.42
N SER A 181 21.02 16.74 8.22
CA SER A 181 22.46 16.55 8.40
C SER A 181 23.27 17.34 7.37
N ILE A 182 22.86 17.35 6.12
CA ILE A 182 23.48 18.13 5.02
C ILE A 182 23.37 19.62 5.33
N ASP A 183 22.16 20.10 5.69
CA ASP A 183 21.96 21.51 6.10
C ASP A 183 22.86 21.89 7.26
N SER A 184 22.93 21.05 8.30
CA SER A 184 23.76 21.32 9.47
C SER A 184 25.25 21.36 9.14
N ALA A 185 25.72 20.55 8.18
CA ALA A 185 27.12 20.52 7.77
C ALA A 185 27.55 21.77 7.00
N GLY A 186 26.64 22.39 6.21
CA GLY A 186 26.94 23.52 5.33
C GLY A 186 26.40 24.87 5.75
N SER A 187 25.41 24.92 6.65
CA SER A 187 24.62 26.14 6.89
C SER A 187 25.45 27.29 7.51
N ALA A 188 26.47 27.00 8.30
CA ALA A 188 27.35 28.03 8.87
C ALA A 188 28.17 28.70 7.77
N GLN A 189 28.77 27.92 6.88
CA GLN A 189 29.58 28.40 5.75
C GLN A 189 28.72 29.13 4.72
N LEU A 190 27.48 28.67 4.47
CA LEU A 190 26.54 29.33 3.56
C LEU A 190 26.13 30.72 4.03
N ARG A 191 26.14 30.97 5.34
CA ARG A 191 25.83 32.29 5.95
C ARG A 191 27.01 33.24 6.05
N ASP A 192 28.23 32.71 5.90
CA ASP A 192 29.46 33.48 5.93
C ASP A 192 29.91 33.85 4.50
N PRO A 193 29.82 35.12 4.08
CA PRO A 193 30.23 35.54 2.73
C PRO A 193 31.71 35.31 2.44
N SER A 194 32.55 35.06 3.44
CA SER A 194 33.98 34.79 3.30
C SER A 194 34.30 33.31 3.07
N SER A 195 33.34 32.42 3.23
CA SER A 195 33.51 31.01 3.02
C SER A 195 33.81 30.64 1.58
N ALA A 196 34.80 29.78 1.35
CA ALA A 196 35.07 29.24 0.02
C ALA A 196 34.04 28.18 -0.36
N ILE A 197 33.59 28.19 -1.61
CA ILE A 197 32.64 27.19 -2.14
C ILE A 197 33.18 25.74 -1.96
N LEU A 198 34.51 25.56 -2.10
CA LEU A 198 35.15 24.25 -1.94
C LEU A 198 35.01 23.72 -0.50
N ASP A 199 34.97 24.57 0.51
CA ASP A 199 34.80 24.15 1.91
C ASP A 199 33.35 23.71 2.17
N ILE A 200 32.40 24.37 1.54
CA ILE A 200 30.98 23.97 1.53
C ILE A 200 30.83 22.61 0.86
N ASP A 201 31.38 22.43 -0.35
CA ASP A 201 31.33 21.18 -1.11
C ASP A 201 31.88 19.99 -0.31
N ARG A 202 33.05 20.17 0.33
CA ARG A 202 33.67 19.14 1.18
C ARG A 202 32.87 18.81 2.43
N GLY A 203 32.08 19.77 2.94
CA GLY A 203 31.26 19.56 4.14
C GLY A 203 29.97 18.79 3.86
N VAL A 204 29.47 18.78 2.62
CA VAL A 204 28.18 18.17 2.25
C VAL A 204 28.30 16.91 1.38
N THR A 205 29.51 16.55 0.93
CA THR A 205 29.82 15.32 0.21
C THR A 205 30.41 14.25 1.13
#